data_e4bf30dc15bcda8c223409af78c3b1e1
#
_entry.id   e4bf30dc15bcda8c223409af78c3b1e1
#
_cell.length_a   1.000
_cell.length_b   1.000
_cell.length_c   1.000
_cell.angle_alpha   90.00
_cell.angle_beta   90.00
_cell.angle_gamma   90.00
#
_symmetry.space_group_name_H-M   'P 1'
#
loop_
_entity.id
_entity.type
_entity.pdbx_description
1 polymer ?
#
loop_
_entity_poly.entity_id
_entity_poly.type
_entity_poly.pdbx_seq_one_letter_code
_entity_poly.pdbx_strand_id
1 'polypeptide(L)'
;MLFSVYFDTMQSVEINQQQKEKIMKKFIAGSLAVLLATPALAGGSNYEQQTTRFMGWDILPYVALRGGATYGNLNYSFNDVKESMSQNMYQVRAALGLTAYDTARFEIEGSFFTKGKDTKDFGDMPNIEVSNQNIELMANAYMNIGHFKYIQPFAGLGAGMAFIDTKANGIGDDQTKFSGMVALGLDMPFGCYSVDVAARYNYIDVASGLHNFSADVGIRYMF
;
A
#
# COMPACT_ATOMS: atom_id res chain seq x y z
N MET A 1 0.27 -30.77 30.84
CA MET A 1 0.24 -29.29 30.96
C MET A 1 0.80 -28.59 29.72
N LEU A 2 1.86 -29.04 29.08
CA LEU A 2 2.42 -28.47 27.85
C LEU A 2 1.49 -28.61 26.61
N PHE A 3 0.72 -29.67 26.48
CA PHE A 3 -0.19 -29.92 25.36
C PHE A 3 -1.41 -28.97 25.32
N SER A 4 -1.91 -28.53 26.49
CA SER A 4 -3.05 -27.61 26.57
C SER A 4 -2.67 -26.20 26.07
N VAL A 5 -1.47 -25.71 26.42
CA VAL A 5 -0.99 -24.41 26.00
C VAL A 5 -0.77 -24.36 24.49
N TYR A 6 -0.33 -25.48 23.89
CA TYR A 6 -0.12 -25.56 22.43
C TYR A 6 -1.43 -25.52 21.65
N PHE A 7 -2.49 -26.16 22.18
CA PHE A 7 -3.82 -26.19 21.54
C PHE A 7 -4.51 -24.83 21.62
N ASP A 8 -4.41 -24.13 22.74
CA ASP A 8 -5.00 -22.78 22.89
C ASP A 8 -4.27 -21.76 22.01
N THR A 9 -2.97 -21.90 21.82
CA THR A 9 -2.18 -21.03 20.91
C THR A 9 -2.57 -21.27 19.44
N MET A 10 -2.78 -22.53 19.05
CA MET A 10 -3.24 -22.88 17.68
C MET A 10 -4.63 -22.33 17.39
N GLN A 11 -5.59 -22.46 18.32
CA GLN A 11 -6.94 -21.90 18.15
C GLN A 11 -6.92 -20.36 18.04
N SER A 12 -6.12 -19.69 18.84
CA SER A 12 -6.01 -18.23 18.79
C SER A 12 -5.41 -17.73 17.46
N VAL A 13 -4.47 -18.48 16.89
CA VAL A 13 -3.87 -18.19 15.57
C VAL A 13 -4.89 -18.37 14.44
N GLU A 14 -5.71 -19.44 14.48
CA GLU A 14 -6.75 -19.66 13.46
C GLU A 14 -7.85 -18.59 13.50
N ILE A 15 -8.29 -18.19 14.69
CA ILE A 15 -9.31 -17.14 14.87
C ILE A 15 -8.77 -15.81 14.31
N ASN A 16 -7.51 -15.50 14.55
CA ASN A 16 -6.87 -14.28 14.06
C ASN A 16 -6.75 -14.25 12.53
N GLN A 17 -6.44 -15.38 11.90
CA GLN A 17 -6.38 -15.52 10.44
C GLN A 17 -7.75 -15.31 9.78
N GLN A 18 -8.81 -15.92 10.30
CA GLN A 18 -10.16 -15.73 9.79
C GLN A 18 -10.63 -14.28 9.93
N GLN A 19 -10.25 -13.62 11.01
CA GLN A 19 -10.59 -12.22 11.24
C GLN A 19 -9.86 -11.30 10.25
N LYS A 20 -8.59 -11.54 9.97
CA LYS A 20 -7.81 -10.82 8.96
C LYS A 20 -8.36 -11.01 7.55
N GLU A 21 -8.71 -12.25 7.16
CA GLU A 21 -9.38 -12.50 5.87
C GLU A 21 -10.71 -11.74 5.74
N LYS A 22 -11.51 -11.69 6.81
CA LYS A 22 -12.78 -10.94 6.82
C LYS A 22 -12.55 -9.44 6.68
N ILE A 23 -11.53 -8.88 7.36
CA ILE A 23 -11.17 -7.47 7.26
C ILE A 23 -10.69 -7.17 5.83
N MET A 24 -9.83 -8.00 5.27
CA MET A 24 -9.31 -7.85 3.91
C MET A 24 -10.43 -7.91 2.86
N LYS A 25 -11.34 -8.91 2.95
CA LYS A 25 -12.50 -9.01 2.06
C LYS A 25 -13.41 -7.79 2.15
N LYS A 26 -13.62 -7.26 3.36
CA LYS A 26 -14.40 -6.03 3.58
C LYS A 26 -13.69 -4.79 3.03
N PHE A 27 -12.36 -4.72 3.16
CA PHE A 27 -11.57 -3.62 2.62
C PHE A 27 -11.61 -3.61 1.08
N ILE A 28 -11.39 -4.75 0.44
CA ILE A 28 -11.47 -4.90 -1.02
C ILE A 28 -12.90 -4.61 -1.51
N ALA A 29 -13.91 -5.17 -0.86
CA ALA A 29 -15.31 -4.92 -1.22
C ALA A 29 -15.70 -3.45 -1.00
N GLY A 30 -15.24 -2.83 0.07
CA GLY A 30 -15.46 -1.42 0.36
C GLY A 30 -14.80 -0.51 -0.68
N SER A 31 -13.55 -0.78 -1.05
CA SER A 31 -12.82 -0.03 -2.08
C SER A 31 -13.49 -0.15 -3.45
N LEU A 32 -13.94 -1.36 -3.80
CA LEU A 32 -14.65 -1.61 -5.06
C LEU A 32 -16.03 -0.95 -5.06
N ALA A 33 -16.75 -0.96 -3.93
CA ALA A 33 -18.05 -0.31 -3.79
C ALA A 33 -17.94 1.21 -3.91
N VAL A 34 -16.91 1.82 -3.33
CA VAL A 34 -16.63 3.26 -3.49
C VAL A 34 -16.35 3.59 -4.95
N LEU A 35 -15.53 2.80 -5.65
CA LEU A 35 -15.24 3.01 -7.08
C LEU A 35 -16.47 2.85 -7.98
N LEU A 36 -17.38 1.92 -7.66
CA LEU A 36 -18.61 1.69 -8.42
C LEU A 36 -19.72 2.71 -8.07
N ALA A 37 -19.73 3.26 -6.86
CA ALA A 37 -20.72 4.23 -6.42
C ALA A 37 -20.40 5.66 -6.87
N THR A 38 -19.15 5.96 -7.20
CA THR A 38 -18.72 7.31 -7.60
C THR A 38 -19.44 7.86 -8.84
N PRO A 39 -19.68 7.08 -9.92
CA PRO A 39 -20.47 7.57 -11.04
C PRO A 39 -21.94 7.86 -10.69
N ALA A 40 -22.51 7.13 -9.73
CA ALA A 40 -23.89 7.31 -9.30
C ALA A 40 -24.07 8.55 -8.39
N LEU A 41 -23.04 8.92 -7.64
CA LEU A 41 -23.05 10.14 -6.82
C LEU A 41 -22.72 11.40 -7.63
N ALA A 42 -21.99 11.25 -8.73
CA ALA A 42 -21.61 12.34 -9.64
C ALA A 42 -22.73 12.77 -10.61
N GLY A 43 -23.94 12.27 -10.46
CA GLY A 43 -25.21 12.57 -11.11
C GLY A 43 -25.19 13.46 -12.36
N GLY A 44 -25.36 12.87 -13.55
CA GLY A 44 -25.88 13.56 -14.73
C GLY A 44 -24.84 14.17 -15.67
N SER A 45 -25.20 14.21 -16.93
CA SER A 45 -24.46 14.44 -18.16
C SER A 45 -23.88 15.84 -18.43
N ASN A 46 -23.77 16.72 -17.45
CA ASN A 46 -23.14 18.03 -17.56
C ASN A 46 -22.13 18.20 -16.41
N TYR A 47 -20.93 17.64 -16.58
CA TYR A 47 -19.86 17.77 -15.61
C TYR A 47 -19.20 19.15 -15.74
N GLU A 48 -19.78 20.17 -15.11
CA GLU A 48 -18.96 21.24 -14.55
C GLU A 48 -18.29 20.65 -13.29
N GLN A 49 -16.98 20.53 -13.30
CA GLN A 49 -16.22 20.16 -12.10
C GLN A 49 -16.59 21.15 -10.99
N GLN A 50 -17.36 20.68 -10.01
CA GLN A 50 -17.72 21.50 -8.85
C GLN A 50 -16.51 21.65 -7.96
N THR A 51 -15.69 22.67 -8.21
CA THR A 51 -14.61 23.06 -7.32
C THR A 51 -15.21 23.55 -6.01
N THR A 52 -14.89 22.86 -4.92
CA THR A 52 -15.24 23.34 -3.57
C THR A 52 -14.17 24.29 -3.10
N ARG A 53 -14.52 25.57 -2.85
CA ARG A 53 -13.61 26.55 -2.30
C ARG A 53 -13.46 26.36 -0.79
N PHE A 54 -12.28 25.91 -0.36
CA PHE A 54 -11.94 25.81 1.06
C PHE A 54 -10.73 26.69 1.35
N MET A 55 -10.88 27.64 2.28
CA MET A 55 -9.83 28.63 2.64
C MET A 55 -9.24 29.41 1.43
N GLY A 56 -10.03 29.65 0.38
CA GLY A 56 -9.56 30.30 -0.85
C GLY A 56 -8.90 29.36 -1.86
N TRP A 57 -8.83 28.08 -1.58
CA TRP A 57 -8.25 27.04 -2.44
C TRP A 57 -9.38 26.31 -3.18
N ASP A 58 -9.21 26.14 -4.49
CA ASP A 58 -10.09 25.31 -5.28
C ASP A 58 -9.66 23.86 -5.07
N ILE A 59 -10.49 23.09 -4.39
CA ILE A 59 -10.23 21.69 -3.99
C ILE A 59 -11.15 20.77 -4.77
N LEU A 60 -10.58 19.72 -5.37
CA LEU A 60 -11.27 18.65 -6.06
C LEU A 60 -11.03 17.33 -5.33
N PRO A 61 -12.08 16.69 -4.78
CA PRO A 61 -11.96 15.35 -4.24
C PRO A 61 -11.79 14.32 -5.36
N TYR A 62 -11.11 13.22 -5.04
CA TYR A 62 -10.93 12.12 -5.96
C TYR A 62 -10.79 10.77 -5.26
N VAL A 63 -10.96 9.70 -6.03
CA VAL A 63 -10.60 8.35 -5.66
C VAL A 63 -9.53 7.84 -6.62
N ALA A 64 -8.64 6.99 -6.12
CA ALA A 64 -7.62 6.37 -6.95
C ALA A 64 -7.52 4.87 -6.67
N LEU A 65 -7.22 4.11 -7.73
CA LEU A 65 -6.86 2.70 -7.65
C LEU A 65 -5.56 2.51 -8.41
N ARG A 66 -4.60 1.81 -7.78
CA ARG A 66 -3.28 1.55 -8.34
C ARG A 66 -2.94 0.07 -8.20
N GLY A 67 -2.20 -0.46 -9.17
CA GLY A 67 -1.64 -1.79 -9.10
C GLY A 67 -0.19 -1.77 -9.53
N GLY A 68 0.61 -2.67 -8.98
CA GLY A 68 2.02 -2.68 -9.30
C GLY A 68 2.79 -3.88 -8.80
N ALA A 69 4.08 -3.88 -9.10
CA ALA A 69 5.03 -4.86 -8.62
C ALA A 69 6.00 -4.20 -7.64
N THR A 70 6.35 -4.94 -6.60
CA THR A 70 7.25 -4.51 -5.53
C THR A 70 8.38 -5.52 -5.37
N TYR A 71 9.59 -4.99 -5.28
CA TYR A 71 10.77 -5.70 -4.85
C TYR A 71 11.09 -5.29 -3.42
N GLY A 72 10.94 -6.22 -2.49
CA GLY A 72 11.27 -6.03 -1.08
C GLY A 72 12.63 -6.64 -0.73
N ASN A 73 13.42 -5.91 0.04
CA ASN A 73 14.68 -6.39 0.60
C ASN A 73 14.64 -6.26 2.13
N LEU A 74 14.72 -7.38 2.81
CA LEU A 74 14.74 -7.47 4.25
C LEU A 74 16.09 -7.99 4.70
N ASN A 75 16.80 -7.21 5.54
CA ASN A 75 18.07 -7.62 6.10
C ASN A 75 17.83 -8.24 7.48
N TYR A 76 18.25 -9.48 7.67
CA TYR A 76 18.24 -10.15 8.97
C TYR A 76 19.65 -10.18 9.56
N SER A 77 19.74 -9.92 10.85
CA SER A 77 20.97 -10.15 11.62
C SER A 77 20.65 -11.11 12.75
N PHE A 78 21.18 -12.31 12.67
CA PHE A 78 21.04 -13.34 13.70
C PHE A 78 22.44 -13.91 14.05
N ASN A 79 22.86 -13.79 15.31
CA ASN A 79 24.18 -14.25 15.79
C ASN A 79 25.35 -13.80 14.90
N ASP A 80 25.44 -12.49 14.58
CA ASP A 80 26.47 -11.88 13.71
C ASP A 80 26.46 -12.33 12.24
N VAL A 81 25.55 -13.22 11.83
CA VAL A 81 25.32 -13.56 10.43
C VAL A 81 24.30 -12.58 9.85
N LYS A 82 24.73 -11.76 8.87
CA LYS A 82 23.86 -10.85 8.13
C LYS A 82 23.41 -11.53 6.84
N GLU A 83 22.13 -11.81 6.76
CA GLU A 83 21.50 -12.37 5.57
C GLU A 83 20.49 -11.37 5.00
N SER A 84 20.43 -11.26 3.68
CA SER A 84 19.42 -10.46 2.99
C SER A 84 18.43 -11.36 2.28
N MET A 85 17.15 -11.12 2.50
CA MET A 85 16.06 -11.78 1.76
C MET A 85 15.46 -10.80 0.76
N SER A 86 15.36 -11.23 -0.49
CA SER A 86 14.73 -10.48 -1.55
C SER A 86 13.43 -11.15 -1.98
N GLN A 87 12.34 -10.40 -2.00
CA GLN A 87 11.03 -10.93 -2.35
C GLN A 87 10.37 -10.07 -3.43
N ASN A 88 9.80 -10.74 -4.44
CA ASN A 88 8.93 -10.10 -5.42
C ASN A 88 7.48 -10.26 -4.99
N MET A 89 6.76 -9.15 -4.92
CA MET A 89 5.36 -9.09 -4.52
C MET A 89 4.58 -8.25 -5.52
N TYR A 90 3.29 -8.53 -5.65
CA TYR A 90 2.35 -7.63 -6.32
C TYR A 90 1.59 -6.84 -5.28
N GLN A 91 1.12 -5.65 -5.67
CA GLN A 91 0.38 -4.79 -4.78
C GLN A 91 -0.85 -4.21 -5.46
N VAL A 92 -1.87 -3.94 -4.64
CA VAL A 92 -3.04 -3.15 -5.00
C VAL A 92 -3.20 -2.06 -3.96
N ARG A 93 -3.46 -0.83 -4.39
CA ARG A 93 -3.63 0.35 -3.55
C ARG A 93 -4.93 1.05 -3.89
N ALA A 94 -5.65 1.49 -2.87
CA ALA A 94 -6.83 2.32 -3.02
C ALA A 94 -6.66 3.58 -2.18
N ALA A 95 -6.99 4.74 -2.74
CA ALA A 95 -6.83 6.01 -2.06
C ALA A 95 -8.06 6.90 -2.22
N LEU A 96 -8.29 7.71 -1.18
CA LEU A 96 -9.16 8.87 -1.19
C LEU A 96 -8.30 10.11 -1.06
N GLY A 97 -8.53 11.12 -1.88
CA GLY A 97 -7.67 12.27 -1.88
C GLY A 97 -8.35 13.58 -2.26
N LEU A 98 -7.58 14.64 -2.12
CA LEU A 98 -7.93 16.00 -2.49
C LEU A 98 -6.82 16.56 -3.37
N THR A 99 -7.18 17.18 -4.49
CA THR A 99 -6.25 17.95 -5.32
C THR A 99 -6.48 19.44 -5.04
N ALA A 100 -5.40 20.17 -4.85
CA ALA A 100 -5.41 21.63 -4.69
C ALA A 100 -4.65 22.27 -5.86
N TYR A 101 -5.34 23.11 -6.65
CA TYR A 101 -4.76 23.89 -7.77
C TYR A 101 -3.94 23.11 -8.79
N ASP A 102 -4.26 21.86 -9.07
CA ASP A 102 -3.47 20.98 -9.95
C ASP A 102 -1.97 20.87 -9.56
N THR A 103 -1.60 21.44 -8.42
CA THR A 103 -0.21 21.53 -7.98
C THR A 103 0.09 20.54 -6.87
N ALA A 104 -0.81 20.41 -5.90
CA ALA A 104 -0.63 19.57 -4.73
C ALA A 104 -1.79 18.57 -4.58
N ARG A 105 -1.48 17.38 -4.07
CA ARG A 105 -2.45 16.32 -3.78
C ARG A 105 -2.17 15.75 -2.39
N PHE A 106 -3.25 15.46 -1.67
CA PHE A 106 -3.20 14.79 -0.37
C PHE A 106 -4.06 13.54 -0.45
N GLU A 107 -3.56 12.42 -0.01
CA GLU A 107 -4.23 11.13 -0.06
C GLU A 107 -4.17 10.40 1.28
N ILE A 108 -5.25 9.69 1.62
CA ILE A 108 -5.21 8.57 2.55
C ILE A 108 -5.26 7.32 1.69
N GLU A 109 -4.24 6.50 1.78
CA GLU A 109 -4.04 5.33 0.92
C GLU A 109 -3.95 4.06 1.76
N GLY A 110 -4.72 3.04 1.39
CA GLY A 110 -4.57 1.69 1.88
C GLY A 110 -3.90 0.82 0.81
N SER A 111 -2.89 0.06 1.19
CA SER A 111 -2.13 -0.80 0.31
C SER A 111 -2.18 -2.24 0.79
N PHE A 112 -2.35 -3.17 -0.14
CA PHE A 112 -2.30 -4.60 0.10
C PHE A 112 -1.20 -5.21 -0.76
N PHE A 113 -0.32 -5.99 -0.14
CA PHE A 113 0.75 -6.71 -0.81
C PHE A 113 0.44 -8.20 -0.81
N THR A 114 0.69 -8.87 -1.93
CA THR A 114 0.59 -10.33 -2.00
C THR A 114 1.67 -10.97 -1.13
N LYS A 115 1.47 -12.24 -0.76
CA LYS A 115 2.48 -12.97 0.01
C LYS A 115 3.76 -13.11 -0.80
N GLY A 116 4.84 -12.59 -0.27
CA GLY A 116 6.19 -12.95 -0.68
C GLY A 116 6.56 -14.29 -0.05
N LYS A 117 7.18 -15.18 -0.81
CA LYS A 117 7.73 -16.44 -0.32
C LYS A 117 9.19 -16.51 -0.70
N ASP A 118 10.01 -16.90 0.24
CA ASP A 118 11.41 -17.24 0.00
C ASP A 118 11.77 -18.50 0.80
N THR A 119 12.59 -19.36 0.21
CA THR A 119 13.06 -20.59 0.87
C THR A 119 14.58 -20.48 0.98
N LYS A 120 15.09 -20.55 2.18
CA LYS A 120 16.54 -20.49 2.42
C LYS A 120 17.01 -21.61 3.33
N ASP A 121 18.26 -22.01 3.09
CA ASP A 121 18.99 -22.93 3.95
C ASP A 121 19.78 -22.11 4.96
N PHE A 122 19.49 -22.30 6.24
CA PHE A 122 20.25 -21.72 7.34
C PHE A 122 21.19 -22.78 7.95
N GLY A 123 22.40 -22.90 7.40
CA GLY A 123 23.42 -23.84 7.87
C GLY A 123 22.90 -25.28 7.94
N ASP A 124 22.78 -25.85 9.16
CA ASP A 124 22.31 -27.22 9.37
C ASP A 124 20.78 -27.39 9.34
N MET A 125 20.01 -26.31 9.11
CA MET A 125 18.55 -26.35 8.99
C MET A 125 18.13 -26.09 7.53
N PRO A 126 17.92 -27.14 6.73
CA PRO A 126 17.51 -27.00 5.34
C PRO A 126 16.03 -26.60 5.22
N ASN A 127 15.70 -25.81 4.18
CA ASN A 127 14.34 -25.52 3.71
C ASN A 127 13.44 -24.77 4.72
N ILE A 128 13.89 -23.65 5.28
CA ILE A 128 12.99 -22.76 6.02
C ILE A 128 12.20 -21.90 5.03
N GLU A 129 10.90 -22.16 4.89
CA GLU A 129 9.99 -21.30 4.13
C GLU A 129 9.59 -20.10 5.00
N VAL A 130 9.98 -18.91 4.58
CA VAL A 130 9.54 -17.64 5.18
C VAL A 130 8.53 -16.99 4.25
N SER A 131 7.35 -16.69 4.76
CA SER A 131 6.34 -15.94 4.05
C SER A 131 6.03 -14.63 4.77
N ASN A 132 5.93 -13.56 4.00
CA ASN A 132 5.60 -12.22 4.50
C ASN A 132 4.39 -11.67 3.75
N GLN A 133 3.44 -11.11 4.49
CA GLN A 133 2.29 -10.39 3.96
C GLN A 133 2.20 -9.03 4.65
N ASN A 134 1.97 -7.97 3.87
CA ASN A 134 1.95 -6.62 4.37
C ASN A 134 0.65 -5.90 3.95
N ILE A 135 0.10 -5.11 4.88
CA ILE A 135 -0.97 -4.15 4.65
C ILE A 135 -0.47 -2.81 5.16
N GLU A 136 -0.57 -1.74 4.37
CA GLU A 136 -0.16 -0.41 4.79
C GLU A 136 -1.34 0.55 4.76
N LEU A 137 -1.38 1.47 5.74
CA LEU A 137 -2.26 2.62 5.75
C LEU A 137 -1.39 3.87 5.85
N MET A 138 -1.48 4.73 4.84
CA MET A 138 -0.57 5.88 4.68
C MET A 138 -1.32 7.18 4.42
N ALA A 139 -0.78 8.27 4.94
CA ALA A 139 -1.10 9.63 4.53
C ALA A 139 0.01 10.12 3.60
N ASN A 140 -0.37 10.48 2.37
CA ASN A 140 0.57 10.87 1.32
C ASN A 140 0.31 12.31 0.88
N ALA A 141 1.38 13.03 0.56
CA ALA A 141 1.36 14.32 -0.09
C ALA A 141 2.18 14.27 -1.37
N TYR A 142 1.63 14.80 -2.46
CA TYR A 142 2.30 14.87 -3.75
C TYR A 142 2.29 16.30 -4.26
N MET A 143 3.33 16.65 -4.99
CA MET A 143 3.46 17.96 -5.65
C MET A 143 3.85 17.75 -7.10
N ASN A 144 3.14 18.42 -8.02
CA ASN A 144 3.51 18.46 -9.42
C ASN A 144 4.74 19.38 -9.59
N ILE A 145 5.81 18.84 -10.16
CA ILE A 145 7.10 19.53 -10.35
C ILE A 145 7.27 20.11 -11.75
N GLY A 146 6.25 19.98 -12.60
CA GLY A 146 6.22 20.54 -13.94
C GLY A 146 4.85 20.35 -14.58
N HIS A 147 4.54 21.21 -15.55
CA HIS A 147 3.32 21.13 -16.35
C HIS A 147 3.70 21.08 -17.84
N PHE A 148 3.60 19.90 -18.41
CA PHE A 148 3.65 19.70 -19.85
C PHE A 148 2.22 19.47 -20.34
N LYS A 149 1.96 19.77 -21.60
CA LYS A 149 0.60 19.75 -22.17
C LYS A 149 -0.24 18.50 -21.86
N TYR A 150 0.41 17.32 -21.75
CA TYR A 150 -0.27 16.05 -21.53
C TYR A 150 0.29 15.22 -20.36
N ILE A 151 1.36 15.67 -19.75
CA ILE A 151 2.08 14.92 -18.72
C ILE A 151 2.50 15.88 -17.61
N GLN A 152 2.23 15.50 -16.37
CA GLN A 152 2.59 16.26 -15.18
C GLN A 152 3.52 15.40 -14.31
N PRO A 153 4.83 15.64 -14.35
CA PRO A 153 5.74 15.00 -13.42
C PRO A 153 5.42 15.40 -11.97
N PHE A 154 5.46 14.45 -11.08
CA PHE A 154 5.23 14.69 -9.66
C PHE A 154 6.26 14.01 -8.77
N ALA A 155 6.43 14.57 -7.57
CA ALA A 155 7.12 13.96 -6.47
C ALA A 155 6.17 13.84 -5.28
N GLY A 156 6.38 12.84 -4.45
CA GLY A 156 5.54 12.60 -3.28
C GLY A 156 6.32 12.06 -2.10
N LEU A 157 5.75 12.27 -0.94
CA LEU A 157 6.20 11.72 0.33
C LEU A 157 4.99 11.27 1.14
N GLY A 158 5.18 10.28 1.98
CA GLY A 158 4.11 9.73 2.81
C GLY A 158 4.64 9.13 4.10
N ALA A 159 3.74 9.04 5.06
CA ALA A 159 3.98 8.41 6.35
C ALA A 159 2.75 7.64 6.80
N GLY A 160 2.96 6.54 7.52
CA GLY A 160 1.85 5.71 7.96
C GLY A 160 2.28 4.51 8.79
N MET A 161 1.44 3.49 8.76
CA MET A 161 1.64 2.25 9.50
C MET A 161 1.59 1.05 8.56
N ALA A 162 2.49 0.11 8.78
CA ALA A 162 2.54 -1.19 8.13
C ALA A 162 2.13 -2.27 9.14
N PHE A 163 1.18 -3.11 8.75
CA PHE A 163 0.74 -4.29 9.48
C PHE A 163 1.35 -5.50 8.80
N ILE A 164 2.35 -6.10 9.43
CA ILE A 164 3.17 -7.15 8.86
C ILE A 164 2.81 -8.48 9.52
N ASP A 165 2.48 -9.49 8.71
CA ASP A 165 2.29 -10.88 9.12
C ASP A 165 3.46 -11.70 8.55
N THR A 166 4.40 -12.07 9.39
CA THR A 166 5.56 -12.89 9.00
C THR A 166 5.39 -14.30 9.56
N LYS A 167 5.56 -15.31 8.72
CA LYS A 167 5.51 -16.72 9.13
C LYS A 167 6.78 -17.44 8.71
N ALA A 168 7.40 -18.11 9.67
CA ALA A 168 8.51 -19.03 9.45
C ALA A 168 8.07 -20.44 9.88
N ASN A 169 8.05 -21.40 8.96
CA ASN A 169 7.58 -22.77 9.21
C ASN A 169 6.23 -22.87 9.95
N GLY A 170 5.29 -21.94 9.64
CA GLY A 170 3.96 -21.91 10.25
C GLY A 170 3.86 -21.20 11.60
N ILE A 171 4.97 -20.77 12.20
CA ILE A 171 4.97 -19.93 13.41
C ILE A 171 4.95 -18.48 12.95
N GLY A 172 3.88 -17.74 13.31
CA GLY A 172 3.65 -16.36 12.89
C GLY A 172 3.95 -15.34 13.98
N ASP A 173 4.43 -14.18 13.57
CA ASP A 173 4.53 -12.97 14.38
C ASP A 173 3.87 -11.80 13.66
N ASP A 174 2.96 -11.12 14.36
CA ASP A 174 2.23 -9.97 13.85
C ASP A 174 2.82 -8.69 14.44
N GLN A 175 3.28 -7.80 13.57
CA GLN A 175 3.87 -6.55 14.00
C GLN A 175 3.20 -5.36 13.32
N THR A 176 3.02 -4.27 14.09
CA THR A 176 2.65 -2.96 13.54
C THR A 176 3.85 -2.05 13.62
N LYS A 177 4.26 -1.48 12.48
CA LYS A 177 5.47 -0.67 12.35
C LYS A 177 5.19 0.63 11.63
N PHE A 178 6.01 1.64 11.90
CA PHE A 178 5.99 2.87 11.13
C PHE A 178 6.47 2.61 9.69
N SER A 179 5.81 3.25 8.73
CA SER A 179 6.19 3.23 7.32
C SER A 179 6.34 4.64 6.79
N GLY A 180 7.41 4.88 6.03
CA GLY A 180 7.65 6.11 5.30
C GLY A 180 7.78 5.82 3.80
N MET A 181 7.35 6.76 2.95
CA MET A 181 7.37 6.61 1.50
C MET A 181 7.88 7.86 0.80
N VAL A 182 8.66 7.66 -0.25
CA VAL A 182 8.92 8.66 -1.28
C VAL A 182 8.51 8.13 -2.64
N ALA A 183 8.00 9.01 -3.51
CA ALA A 183 7.52 8.66 -4.83
C ALA A 183 7.95 9.67 -5.88
N LEU A 184 8.20 9.18 -7.09
CA LEU A 184 8.36 9.97 -8.31
C LEU A 184 7.50 9.36 -9.39
N GLY A 185 6.82 10.19 -10.18
CA GLY A 185 5.95 9.67 -11.21
C GLY A 185 5.52 10.70 -12.24
N LEU A 186 4.69 10.21 -13.14
CA LEU A 186 4.07 10.96 -14.22
C LEU A 186 2.56 10.81 -14.11
N ASP A 187 1.85 11.91 -14.16
CA ASP A 187 0.41 11.98 -14.18
C ASP A 187 -0.07 12.46 -15.55
N MET A 188 -1.06 11.79 -16.11
CA MET A 188 -1.63 12.09 -17.43
C MET A 188 -3.13 12.37 -17.25
N PRO A 189 -3.55 13.64 -17.19
CA PRO A 189 -4.94 14.00 -17.02
C PRO A 189 -5.76 13.85 -18.32
N PHE A 190 -6.98 13.29 -18.20
CA PHE A 190 -7.95 13.10 -19.29
C PHE A 190 -9.35 13.50 -18.80
N GLY A 191 -9.64 14.79 -18.73
CA GLY A 191 -10.89 15.29 -18.17
C GLY A 191 -11.05 14.96 -16.70
N CYS A 192 -12.10 14.23 -16.32
CA CYS A 192 -12.34 13.79 -14.94
C CYS A 192 -11.47 12.61 -14.51
N TYR A 193 -10.73 12.02 -15.44
CA TYR A 193 -9.82 10.89 -15.16
C TYR A 193 -8.37 11.32 -15.27
N SER A 194 -7.51 10.62 -14.56
CA SER A 194 -6.07 10.71 -14.74
C SER A 194 -5.45 9.33 -14.63
N VAL A 195 -4.44 9.06 -15.44
CA VAL A 195 -3.61 7.86 -15.34
C VAL A 195 -2.27 8.26 -14.75
N ASP A 196 -1.84 7.60 -13.70
CA ASP A 196 -0.53 7.82 -13.11
C ASP A 196 0.38 6.58 -13.23
N VAL A 197 1.67 6.84 -13.43
CA VAL A 197 2.74 5.84 -13.36
C VAL A 197 3.76 6.34 -12.37
N ALA A 198 4.10 5.54 -11.36
CA ALA A 198 5.00 5.95 -10.30
C ALA A 198 6.03 4.88 -9.95
N ALA A 199 7.23 5.33 -9.63
CA ALA A 199 8.21 4.58 -8.88
C ALA A 199 8.15 5.04 -7.42
N ARG A 200 8.12 4.09 -6.49
CA ARG A 200 8.03 4.36 -5.05
C ARG A 200 9.08 3.60 -4.29
N TYR A 201 9.57 4.21 -3.24
CA TYR A 201 10.42 3.60 -2.25
C TYR A 201 9.72 3.71 -0.90
N ASN A 202 9.46 2.58 -0.26
CA ASN A 202 8.89 2.50 1.08
C ASN A 202 9.95 1.96 2.04
N TYR A 203 10.09 2.63 3.16
CA TYR A 203 10.88 2.18 4.32
C TYR A 203 9.93 1.81 5.44
N ILE A 204 10.09 0.61 6.01
CA ILE A 204 9.33 0.14 7.17
C ILE A 204 10.30 -0.09 8.30
N ASP A 205 10.03 0.52 9.46
CA ASP A 205 10.87 0.48 10.66
C ASP A 205 10.72 -0.84 11.41
N VAL A 206 11.28 -1.90 10.84
CA VAL A 206 11.51 -3.19 11.51
C VAL A 206 12.95 -3.24 12.00
N ALA A 207 13.27 -4.14 12.94
CA ALA A 207 14.59 -4.23 13.59
C ALA A 207 15.80 -4.24 12.62
N SER A 208 15.58 -4.66 11.38
CA SER A 208 16.62 -4.71 10.33
C SER A 208 16.36 -3.76 9.15
N GLY A 209 15.27 -2.98 9.18
CA GLY A 209 14.81 -2.14 8.08
C GLY A 209 14.29 -2.96 6.89
N LEU A 210 13.02 -2.80 6.53
CA LEU A 210 12.46 -3.36 5.31
C LEU A 210 12.40 -2.27 4.25
N HIS A 211 13.08 -2.50 3.13
CA HIS A 211 13.16 -1.59 1.99
C HIS A 211 12.37 -2.15 0.83
N ASN A 212 11.33 -1.44 0.39
CA ASN A 212 10.48 -1.84 -0.73
C ASN A 212 10.60 -0.85 -1.88
N PHE A 213 10.97 -1.34 -3.06
CA PHE A 213 10.93 -0.58 -4.31
C PHE A 213 9.75 -1.07 -5.13
N SER A 214 8.90 -0.16 -5.58
CA SER A 214 7.74 -0.52 -6.40
C SER A 214 7.59 0.34 -7.63
N ALA A 215 6.98 -0.26 -8.65
CA ALA A 215 6.48 0.42 -9.83
C ALA A 215 4.98 0.20 -9.92
N ASP A 216 4.23 1.30 -10.03
CA ASP A 216 2.77 1.31 -10.00
C ASP A 216 2.21 1.97 -11.25
N VAL A 217 1.05 1.48 -11.68
CA VAL A 217 0.17 2.14 -12.63
C VAL A 217 -1.18 2.33 -11.95
N GLY A 218 -1.76 3.50 -12.07
CA GLY A 218 -3.02 3.83 -11.44
C GLY A 218 -3.97 4.60 -12.32
N ILE A 219 -5.23 4.58 -11.90
CA ILE A 219 -6.28 5.44 -12.43
C ILE A 219 -6.89 6.23 -11.27
N ARG A 220 -7.13 7.51 -11.51
CA ARG A 220 -7.77 8.44 -10.58
C ARG A 220 -9.00 9.03 -11.23
N TYR A 221 -10.08 9.15 -10.48
CA TYR A 221 -11.32 9.80 -10.87
C TYR A 221 -11.59 11.00 -9.97
N MET A 222 -11.73 12.17 -10.55
CA MET A 222 -12.02 13.45 -9.89
C MET A 222 -13.53 13.76 -9.99
N PHE A 223 -14.11 14.26 -8.89
CA PHE A 223 -15.56 14.58 -8.79
C PHE A 223 -15.86 16.01 -9.17
#